data_5e943f775c62bb2158dc51fea9b82f29
#
_entry.id   5e943f775c62bb2158dc51fea9b82f29
#
_cell.length_a   1.000
_cell.length_b   1.000
_cell.length_c   1.000
_cell.angle_alpha   90.00
_cell.angle_beta   90.00
_cell.angle_gamma   90.00
#
_symmetry.space_group_name_H-M   'P 1'
#
loop_
_entity.id
_entity.type
_entity.pdbx_description
1 polymer ?
#
loop_
_entity_poly.entity_id
_entity_poly.type
_entity_poly.pdbx_seq_one_letter_code
_entity_poly.pdbx_strand_id
1 'polypeptide(L)'
;MVRSGGTTLVDGVALRLAPASRTALVGASGAGKSLTCAALAGTLPAGLEVSGSLTVDPDGVGSGNGSCADSDQGGRNEGTNLLGLPAARRPRGCRIALVSQDHSTALHPLIPVGRQISLASQASGRTLVEADQRATDYLYAVGLDESLADRVPGRLSGGQRQRVSLALALAAEPALMIADEPTTALDVVARAEILRLLTSLTSLPEAPALLLITHDLPAAAICENVVVLHGGAVIERGPAAQVLAHPEHPVTVAMCEAAAEETIDGALAAAGAAA
;
A
#
# COMPACT_ATOMS: atom_id res chain seq x y z
N MET A 1 -13.41 -11.48 -6.03
CA MET A 1 -14.69 -11.36 -5.31
C MET A 1 -14.47 -11.73 -3.85
N VAL A 2 -15.06 -10.99 -2.91
CA VAL A 2 -15.04 -11.30 -1.47
C VAL A 2 -16.47 -11.48 -0.99
N ARG A 3 -16.74 -12.55 -0.22
CA ARG A 3 -18.07 -12.90 0.27
C ARG A 3 -18.08 -13.17 1.78
N SER A 4 -19.22 -12.93 2.40
CA SER A 4 -19.51 -13.26 3.81
C SER A 4 -20.89 -13.89 3.89
N GLY A 5 -21.00 -15.15 4.36
CA GLY A 5 -22.28 -15.82 4.56
C GLY A 5 -23.21 -15.81 3.33
N GLY A 6 -22.64 -15.90 2.11
CA GLY A 6 -23.38 -15.83 0.86
C GLY A 6 -23.60 -14.42 0.29
N THR A 7 -23.37 -13.37 1.06
CA THR A 7 -23.45 -11.97 0.60
C THR A 7 -22.14 -11.57 -0.07
N THR A 8 -22.21 -10.99 -1.28
CA THR A 8 -21.04 -10.44 -1.97
C THR A 8 -20.74 -9.04 -1.43
N LEU A 9 -19.52 -8.84 -0.93
CA LEU A 9 -19.04 -7.58 -0.37
C LEU A 9 -18.15 -6.82 -1.36
N VAL A 10 -17.40 -7.55 -2.18
CA VAL A 10 -16.54 -6.98 -3.25
C VAL A 10 -16.66 -7.88 -4.48
N ASP A 11 -16.92 -7.29 -5.64
CA ASP A 11 -17.08 -8.01 -6.90
C ASP A 11 -16.33 -7.33 -8.04
N GLY A 12 -15.80 -8.16 -8.96
CA GLY A 12 -15.25 -7.72 -10.24
C GLY A 12 -14.06 -6.76 -10.14
N VAL A 13 -13.37 -6.66 -9.00
CA VAL A 13 -12.18 -5.81 -8.86
C VAL A 13 -11.04 -6.44 -9.63
N ALA A 14 -10.64 -5.80 -10.74
CA ALA A 14 -9.47 -6.15 -11.54
C ALA A 14 -8.46 -5.01 -11.50
N LEU A 15 -7.27 -5.30 -10.98
CA LEU A 15 -6.15 -4.35 -10.86
C LEU A 15 -4.96 -4.91 -11.64
N ARG A 16 -4.26 -4.02 -12.35
CA ARG A 16 -2.97 -4.31 -12.96
C ARG A 16 -1.98 -3.24 -12.52
N LEU A 17 -0.94 -3.65 -11.82
CA LEU A 17 0.06 -2.77 -11.24
C LEU A 17 1.41 -3.11 -11.86
N ALA A 18 2.06 -2.15 -12.49
CA ALA A 18 3.40 -2.33 -13.02
C ALA A 18 4.44 -2.11 -11.89
N PRO A 19 5.63 -2.74 -11.96
CA PRO A 19 6.75 -2.41 -11.07
C PRO A 19 7.01 -0.91 -11.03
N ALA A 20 7.40 -0.39 -9.89
CA ALA A 20 7.68 1.04 -9.65
C ALA A 20 6.53 2.00 -10.05
N SER A 21 5.31 1.49 -10.28
CA SER A 21 4.13 2.33 -10.54
C SER A 21 3.33 2.59 -9.28
N ARG A 22 2.60 3.70 -9.26
CA ARG A 22 1.70 4.10 -8.18
C ARG A 22 0.26 4.12 -8.69
N THR A 23 -0.60 3.39 -8.02
CA THR A 23 -2.04 3.39 -8.31
C THR A 23 -2.80 3.73 -7.04
N ALA A 24 -3.73 4.66 -7.13
CA ALA A 24 -4.63 4.98 -6.04
C ALA A 24 -5.92 4.14 -6.15
N LEU A 25 -6.36 3.57 -5.03
CA LEU A 25 -7.68 2.98 -4.86
C LEU A 25 -8.51 3.91 -4.00
N VAL A 26 -9.43 4.63 -4.61
CA VAL A 26 -10.26 5.63 -3.94
C VAL A 26 -11.71 5.16 -3.82
N GLY A 27 -12.45 5.73 -2.90
CA GLY A 27 -13.87 5.42 -2.69
C GLY A 27 -14.32 5.84 -1.29
N ALA A 28 -15.62 5.96 -1.10
CA ALA A 28 -16.21 6.28 0.20
C ALA A 28 -15.93 5.19 1.25
N SER A 29 -16.20 5.52 2.52
CA SER A 29 -16.16 4.51 3.60
C SER A 29 -17.15 3.38 3.28
N GLY A 30 -16.75 2.15 3.53
CA GLY A 30 -17.59 0.98 3.20
C GLY A 30 -17.55 0.55 1.73
N ALA A 31 -16.84 1.23 0.83
CA ALA A 31 -16.77 0.86 -0.59
C ALA A 31 -16.08 -0.50 -0.87
N GLY A 32 -15.43 -1.12 0.12
CA GLY A 32 -14.74 -2.40 -0.03
C GLY A 32 -13.22 -2.29 -0.15
N LYS A 33 -12.64 -1.08 0.00
CA LYS A 33 -11.18 -0.84 -0.13
C LYS A 33 -10.36 -1.74 0.78
N SER A 34 -10.61 -1.69 2.10
CA SER A 34 -9.85 -2.47 3.09
C SER A 34 -10.04 -3.98 2.92
N LEU A 35 -11.23 -4.44 2.48
CA LEU A 35 -11.45 -5.85 2.15
C LEU A 35 -10.64 -6.28 0.92
N THR A 36 -10.58 -5.43 -0.11
CA THR A 36 -9.74 -5.67 -1.28
C THR A 36 -8.28 -5.80 -0.88
N CYS A 37 -7.81 -4.93 0.01
CA CYS A 37 -6.43 -4.94 0.49
C CYS A 37 -6.11 -6.17 1.32
N ALA A 38 -6.98 -6.53 2.25
CA ALA A 38 -6.84 -7.73 3.06
C ALA A 38 -6.80 -8.99 2.17
N ALA A 39 -7.63 -9.03 1.10
CA ALA A 39 -7.58 -10.10 0.13
C ALA A 39 -6.25 -10.17 -0.62
N LEU A 40 -5.77 -9.03 -1.12
CA LEU A 40 -4.47 -8.93 -1.79
C LEU A 40 -3.32 -9.28 -0.84
N ALA A 41 -3.33 -8.77 0.38
CA ALA A 41 -2.29 -9.03 1.37
C ALA A 41 -2.32 -10.46 1.95
N GLY A 42 -3.40 -11.21 1.78
CA GLY A 42 -3.58 -12.54 2.38
C GLY A 42 -3.83 -12.49 3.89
N THR A 43 -4.51 -11.44 4.35
CA THR A 43 -4.82 -11.16 5.77
C THR A 43 -6.32 -11.07 6.03
N LEU A 44 -7.14 -11.66 5.16
CA LEU A 44 -8.59 -11.65 5.33
C LEU A 44 -9.00 -12.25 6.68
N PRO A 45 -9.95 -11.62 7.38
CA PRO A 45 -10.55 -12.19 8.59
C PRO A 45 -11.18 -13.56 8.34
N ALA A 46 -11.20 -14.40 9.38
CA ALA A 46 -11.87 -15.70 9.34
C ALA A 46 -13.37 -15.53 9.03
N GLY A 47 -13.91 -16.42 8.21
CA GLY A 47 -15.33 -16.38 7.79
C GLY A 47 -15.58 -15.59 6.50
N LEU A 48 -14.57 -14.97 5.91
CA LEU A 48 -14.65 -14.39 4.58
C LEU A 48 -14.08 -15.35 3.53
N GLU A 49 -14.80 -15.47 2.44
CA GLU A 49 -14.37 -16.26 1.27
C GLU A 49 -13.84 -15.33 0.19
N VAL A 50 -12.72 -15.69 -0.41
CA VAL A 50 -12.15 -14.97 -1.54
C VAL A 50 -12.10 -15.86 -2.77
N SER A 51 -12.46 -15.32 -3.93
CA SER A 51 -12.34 -16.00 -5.22
C SER A 51 -11.81 -15.05 -6.29
N GLY A 52 -11.10 -15.61 -7.26
CA GLY A 52 -10.41 -14.88 -8.32
C GLY A 52 -8.97 -15.34 -8.45
N SER A 53 -8.13 -14.49 -9.03
CA SER A 53 -6.71 -14.74 -9.20
C SER A 53 -5.87 -13.53 -8.82
N LEU A 54 -4.72 -13.79 -8.23
CA LEU A 54 -3.67 -12.83 -7.94
C LEU A 54 -2.36 -13.44 -8.41
N THR A 55 -1.74 -12.82 -9.39
CA THR A 55 -0.43 -13.21 -9.89
C THR A 55 0.55 -12.06 -9.76
N VAL A 56 1.80 -12.38 -9.46
CA VAL A 56 2.91 -11.42 -9.43
C VAL A 56 3.93 -11.91 -10.45
N ASP A 57 4.37 -11.01 -11.31
CA ASP A 57 5.47 -11.25 -12.23
C ASP A 57 6.75 -10.66 -11.61
N PRO A 58 7.67 -11.47 -11.11
CA PRO A 58 8.87 -10.97 -10.45
C PRO A 58 9.87 -10.35 -11.43
N ASP A 59 9.79 -10.68 -12.73
CA ASP A 59 10.76 -10.22 -13.72
C ASP A 59 10.35 -8.93 -14.42
N GLY A 60 9.14 -8.42 -14.17
CA GLY A 60 8.67 -7.12 -14.67
C GLY A 60 8.61 -6.98 -16.20
N VAL A 61 8.92 -8.04 -16.94
CA VAL A 61 8.87 -8.06 -18.40
C VAL A 61 7.43 -8.30 -18.82
N GLY A 62 6.83 -7.29 -19.42
CA GLY A 62 5.45 -7.29 -19.89
C GLY A 62 5.15 -8.29 -21.04
N SER A 63 5.50 -9.54 -20.87
CA SER A 63 4.98 -10.66 -21.64
C SER A 63 3.82 -11.25 -20.83
N GLY A 64 2.64 -11.27 -21.39
CA GLY A 64 1.38 -11.62 -20.75
C GLY A 64 1.24 -13.04 -20.23
N ASN A 65 2.20 -13.54 -19.50
CA ASN A 65 2.20 -14.83 -18.77
C ASN A 65 3.38 -14.80 -17.77
N GLY A 66 3.26 -14.05 -16.70
CA GLY A 66 4.27 -14.02 -15.65
C GLY A 66 3.92 -14.97 -14.50
N SER A 67 4.79 -15.85 -14.17
CA SER A 67 4.64 -16.85 -13.11
C SER A 67 5.69 -16.67 -12.02
N CYS A 68 5.26 -16.72 -10.76
CA CYS A 68 6.12 -17.17 -9.69
C CYS A 68 6.34 -18.68 -9.88
N ALA A 69 7.43 -19.06 -10.56
CA ALA A 69 7.74 -20.46 -10.81
C ALA A 69 8.43 -21.06 -9.60
N ASP A 70 7.81 -22.07 -8.99
CA ASP A 70 8.56 -23.10 -8.31
C ASP A 70 9.36 -23.87 -9.37
N SER A 71 10.68 -23.88 -9.23
CA SER A 71 11.59 -24.63 -10.08
C SER A 71 11.47 -26.13 -9.77
N ASP A 72 10.45 -26.79 -10.30
CA ASP A 72 10.54 -28.17 -10.72
C ASP A 72 9.42 -28.52 -11.72
N GLN A 73 9.84 -29.12 -12.87
CA GLN A 73 9.09 -29.72 -13.95
C GLN A 73 8.43 -28.80 -15.00
N GLY A 74 8.92 -29.00 -16.24
CA GLY A 74 8.50 -28.42 -17.50
C GLY A 74 6.99 -28.50 -17.78
N GLY A 75 6.36 -27.36 -17.76
CA GLY A 75 4.97 -27.13 -18.14
C GLY A 75 4.76 -25.62 -18.26
N ARG A 76 3.96 -25.18 -19.21
CA ARG A 76 3.64 -23.77 -19.47
C ARG A 76 3.36 -23.04 -18.17
N ASN A 77 4.11 -21.97 -17.90
CA ASN A 77 4.05 -21.15 -16.69
C ASN A 77 2.69 -20.46 -16.54
N GLU A 78 1.67 -21.13 -16.01
CA GLU A 78 0.53 -20.48 -15.41
C GLU A 78 0.98 -20.00 -14.02
N GLY A 79 1.10 -18.67 -13.84
CA GLY A 79 1.57 -18.08 -12.58
C GLY A 79 0.79 -18.61 -11.39
N THR A 80 1.49 -18.93 -10.31
CA THR A 80 0.85 -19.40 -9.08
C THR A 80 -0.18 -18.39 -8.60
N ASN A 81 -1.43 -18.82 -8.44
CA ASN A 81 -2.46 -17.94 -7.86
C ASN A 81 -2.18 -17.74 -6.37
N LEU A 82 -1.79 -16.52 -6.03
CA LEU A 82 -1.46 -16.13 -4.66
C LEU A 82 -2.70 -15.76 -3.83
N LEU A 83 -3.86 -15.59 -4.49
CA LEU A 83 -5.11 -15.25 -3.81
C LEU A 83 -5.54 -16.45 -2.95
N GLY A 84 -5.80 -16.22 -1.68
CA GLY A 84 -6.09 -17.29 -0.72
C GLY A 84 -4.87 -17.92 -0.06
N LEU A 85 -3.65 -17.66 -0.54
CA LEU A 85 -2.45 -18.02 0.20
C LEU A 85 -2.19 -17.01 1.32
N PRO A 86 -2.05 -17.47 2.57
CA PRO A 86 -1.60 -16.61 3.67
C PRO A 86 -0.27 -15.93 3.31
N ALA A 87 -0.09 -14.69 3.76
CA ALA A 87 1.11 -13.91 3.48
C ALA A 87 2.43 -14.66 3.76
N ALA A 88 2.48 -15.43 4.87
CA ALA A 88 3.65 -16.21 5.28
C ALA A 88 4.01 -17.37 4.32
N ARG A 89 3.07 -17.81 3.48
CA ARG A 89 3.28 -18.92 2.52
C ARG A 89 3.58 -18.45 1.10
N ARG A 90 3.58 -17.13 0.86
CA ARG A 90 3.88 -16.57 -0.46
C ARG A 90 5.36 -16.66 -0.76
N PRO A 91 5.76 -17.01 -2.00
CA PRO A 91 7.16 -17.01 -2.42
C PRO A 91 7.80 -15.62 -2.16
N ARG A 92 9.14 -15.60 -1.99
CA ARG A 92 9.90 -14.35 -1.79
C ARG A 92 9.60 -13.42 -2.97
N GLY A 93 9.94 -12.94 -3.79
CA GLY A 93 9.60 -12.06 -4.91
C GLY A 93 8.09 -11.80 -5.21
N CYS A 94 7.18 -12.50 -4.53
CA CYS A 94 5.72 -12.34 -4.67
C CYS A 94 5.05 -11.80 -3.40
N ARG A 95 5.82 -11.30 -2.46
CA ARG A 95 5.31 -10.75 -1.20
C ARG A 95 4.60 -9.43 -1.43
N ILE A 96 3.58 -9.22 -0.61
CA ILE A 96 2.82 -7.98 -0.56
C ILE A 96 2.93 -7.45 0.87
N ALA A 97 3.47 -6.26 1.01
CA ALA A 97 3.55 -5.58 2.30
C ALA A 97 2.33 -4.67 2.48
N LEU A 98 1.73 -4.71 3.66
CA LEU A 98 0.63 -3.85 4.05
C LEU A 98 1.08 -2.87 5.12
N VAL A 99 1.01 -1.59 4.81
CA VAL A 99 1.17 -0.50 5.77
C VAL A 99 -0.25 -0.05 6.16
N SER A 100 -0.70 -0.47 7.33
CA SER A 100 -2.05 -0.19 7.82
C SER A 100 -2.16 1.20 8.43
N GLN A 101 -3.38 1.71 8.50
CA GLN A 101 -3.72 2.98 9.14
C GLN A 101 -3.26 3.04 10.61
N ASP A 102 -3.39 1.93 11.36
CA ASP A 102 -2.91 1.83 12.73
C ASP A 102 -1.46 1.34 12.77
N HIS A 103 -0.51 2.29 12.76
CA HIS A 103 0.92 2.01 12.85
C HIS A 103 1.34 1.44 14.20
N SER A 104 0.49 1.52 15.25
CA SER A 104 0.81 0.99 16.57
C SER A 104 0.76 -0.53 16.61
N THR A 105 -0.08 -1.13 15.78
CA THR A 105 -0.25 -2.59 15.69
C THR A 105 0.77 -3.26 14.75
N ALA A 106 1.39 -2.48 13.85
CA ALA A 106 2.38 -2.98 12.91
C ALA A 106 3.73 -3.30 13.55
N LEU A 107 4.05 -2.67 14.69
CA LEU A 107 5.34 -2.77 15.36
C LEU A 107 5.22 -3.54 16.68
N HIS A 108 6.13 -4.50 16.90
CA HIS A 108 6.18 -5.23 18.15
C HIS A 108 6.65 -4.31 19.29
N PRO A 109 5.86 -4.13 20.37
CA PRO A 109 6.09 -3.06 21.35
C PRO A 109 7.38 -3.18 22.15
N LEU A 110 7.94 -4.38 22.28
CA LEU A 110 9.10 -4.68 23.15
C LEU A 110 10.40 -4.91 22.37
N ILE A 111 10.36 -4.96 21.03
CA ILE A 111 11.53 -5.21 20.19
C ILE A 111 12.03 -3.88 19.63
N PRO A 112 13.35 -3.57 19.71
CA PRO A 112 13.93 -2.40 19.08
C PRO A 112 13.62 -2.35 17.58
N VAL A 113 13.36 -1.15 17.04
CA VAL A 113 12.87 -1.01 15.65
C VAL A 113 13.89 -1.47 14.62
N GLY A 114 15.19 -1.21 14.83
CA GLY A 114 16.25 -1.72 13.95
C GLY A 114 16.25 -3.25 13.89
N ARG A 115 16.02 -3.92 15.02
CA ARG A 115 15.94 -5.39 15.06
C ARG A 115 14.71 -5.91 14.32
N GLN A 116 13.58 -5.23 14.38
CA GLN A 116 12.38 -5.61 13.62
C GLN A 116 12.61 -5.49 12.11
N ILE A 117 13.25 -4.40 11.67
CA ILE A 117 13.61 -4.19 10.27
C ILE A 117 14.61 -5.24 9.79
N SER A 118 15.64 -5.55 10.60
CA SER A 118 16.60 -6.61 10.31
C SER A 118 15.92 -7.98 10.15
N LEU A 119 15.00 -8.33 11.06
CA LEU A 119 14.23 -9.59 10.97
C LEU A 119 13.37 -9.67 9.69
N ALA A 120 12.77 -8.57 9.26
CA ALA A 120 12.02 -8.53 8.00
C ALA A 120 12.95 -8.73 6.80
N SER A 121 14.13 -8.12 6.81
CA SER A 121 15.16 -8.29 5.78
C SER A 121 15.72 -9.73 5.76
N GLN A 122 15.93 -10.37 6.92
CA GLN A 122 16.29 -11.79 6.99
C GLN A 122 15.20 -12.70 6.41
N ALA A 123 13.93 -12.38 6.68
CA ALA A 123 12.81 -13.12 6.11
C ALA A 123 12.77 -13.05 4.58
N SER A 124 13.28 -11.97 3.94
CA SER A 124 13.45 -11.87 2.49
C SER A 124 14.71 -12.61 1.96
N GLY A 125 15.50 -13.20 2.83
CA GLY A 125 16.61 -14.12 2.48
C GLY A 125 18.00 -13.56 2.67
N ARG A 126 18.13 -12.41 3.30
CA ARG A 126 19.42 -11.82 3.61
C ARG A 126 20.08 -12.55 4.81
N THR A 127 21.38 -12.57 4.81
CA THR A 127 22.15 -13.00 5.99
C THR A 127 21.96 -12.01 7.14
N LEU A 128 22.29 -12.40 8.36
CA LEU A 128 22.17 -11.52 9.52
C LEU A 128 22.95 -10.22 9.35
N VAL A 129 24.18 -10.31 8.85
CA VAL A 129 25.07 -9.14 8.66
C VAL A 129 24.50 -8.18 7.62
N GLU A 130 24.05 -8.70 6.48
CA GLU A 130 23.41 -7.90 5.42
C GLU A 130 22.11 -7.25 5.93
N ALA A 131 21.31 -7.99 6.69
CA ALA A 131 20.05 -7.52 7.21
C ALA A 131 20.21 -6.40 8.24
N ASP A 132 21.23 -6.48 9.11
CA ASP A 132 21.53 -5.44 10.08
C ASP A 132 22.04 -4.16 9.38
N GLN A 133 22.89 -4.29 8.36
CA GLN A 133 23.32 -3.15 7.55
C GLN A 133 22.13 -2.50 6.83
N ARG A 134 21.29 -3.30 6.18
CA ARG A 134 20.08 -2.81 5.48
C ARG A 134 19.07 -2.17 6.43
N ALA A 135 19.01 -2.59 7.70
CA ALA A 135 18.12 -1.96 8.66
C ALA A 135 18.46 -0.47 8.84
N THR A 136 19.75 -0.13 8.88
CA THR A 136 20.21 1.27 8.90
C THR A 136 19.86 1.98 7.59
N ASP A 137 20.10 1.35 6.43
CA ASP A 137 19.77 1.93 5.12
C ASP A 137 18.27 2.23 4.99
N TYR A 138 17.40 1.34 5.46
CA TYR A 138 15.95 1.55 5.45
C TYR A 138 15.50 2.66 6.42
N LEU A 139 16.15 2.82 7.57
CA LEU A 139 15.90 3.96 8.46
C LEU A 139 16.24 5.28 7.76
N TYR A 140 17.39 5.37 7.13
CA TYR A 140 17.77 6.56 6.35
C TYR A 140 16.82 6.81 5.17
N ALA A 141 16.41 5.76 4.45
CA ALA A 141 15.49 5.88 3.33
C ALA A 141 14.14 6.50 3.74
N VAL A 142 13.69 6.29 4.98
CA VAL A 142 12.48 6.91 5.51
C VAL A 142 12.74 8.22 6.29
N GLY A 143 13.98 8.76 6.21
CA GLY A 143 14.36 10.01 6.85
C GLY A 143 14.48 9.92 8.38
N LEU A 144 14.91 8.77 8.89
CA LEU A 144 15.19 8.55 10.31
C LEU A 144 16.69 8.30 10.53
N ASP A 145 17.19 8.81 11.65
CA ASP A 145 18.57 8.63 12.08
C ASP A 145 18.78 7.23 12.68
N GLU A 146 19.96 6.63 12.45
CA GLU A 146 20.30 5.31 12.95
C GLU A 146 20.25 5.18 14.48
N SER A 147 20.43 6.26 15.22
CA SER A 147 20.33 6.28 16.69
C SER A 147 18.95 5.87 17.22
N LEU A 148 17.95 5.81 16.33
CA LEU A 148 16.62 5.32 16.66
C LEU A 148 16.53 3.79 16.61
N ALA A 149 17.50 3.10 15.99
CA ALA A 149 17.47 1.64 15.79
C ALA A 149 17.28 0.86 17.09
N ASP A 150 17.92 1.32 18.18
CA ASP A 150 17.87 0.67 19.50
C ASP A 150 16.62 1.03 20.31
N ARG A 151 15.76 1.95 19.80
CA ARG A 151 14.54 2.33 20.51
C ARG A 151 13.41 1.34 20.24
N VAL A 152 12.61 1.09 21.26
CA VAL A 152 11.32 0.39 21.11
C VAL A 152 10.24 1.36 20.64
N PRO A 153 9.18 0.89 19.95
CA PRO A 153 8.13 1.75 19.39
C PRO A 153 7.51 2.74 20.36
N GLY A 154 7.35 2.37 21.63
CA GLY A 154 6.83 3.27 22.68
C GLY A 154 7.70 4.48 22.99
N ARG A 155 8.95 4.53 22.52
CA ARG A 155 9.88 5.65 22.69
C ARG A 155 9.98 6.54 21.43
N LEU A 156 9.15 6.30 20.42
CA LEU A 156 9.09 7.03 19.16
C LEU A 156 7.86 7.93 19.12
N SER A 157 7.95 9.06 18.41
CA SER A 157 6.78 9.87 18.07
C SER A 157 5.85 9.13 17.11
N GLY A 158 4.62 9.62 16.94
CA GLY A 158 3.66 9.04 15.98
C GLY A 158 4.22 8.99 14.55
N GLY A 159 4.77 10.11 14.06
CA GLY A 159 5.39 10.17 12.74
C GLY A 159 6.63 9.29 12.61
N GLN A 160 7.45 9.14 13.67
CA GLN A 160 8.58 8.21 13.65
C GLN A 160 8.10 6.76 13.57
N ARG A 161 7.07 6.36 14.32
CA ARG A 161 6.47 5.02 14.21
C ARG A 161 5.95 4.73 12.80
N GLN A 162 5.28 5.70 12.20
CA GLN A 162 4.79 5.59 10.83
C GLN A 162 5.92 5.37 9.83
N ARG A 163 6.99 6.16 9.91
CA ARG A 163 8.17 6.02 9.05
C ARG A 163 8.88 4.66 9.28
N VAL A 164 8.97 4.20 10.52
CA VAL A 164 9.48 2.84 10.83
C VAL A 164 8.60 1.75 10.22
N SER A 165 7.28 1.91 10.22
CA SER A 165 6.37 0.95 9.58
C SER A 165 6.59 0.87 8.06
N LEU A 166 6.90 2.00 7.41
CA LEU A 166 7.31 2.03 6.00
C LEU A 166 8.67 1.33 5.79
N ALA A 167 9.65 1.60 6.65
CA ALA A 167 10.95 0.92 6.60
C ALA A 167 10.82 -0.60 6.76
N LEU A 168 9.97 -1.04 7.69
CA LEU A 168 9.67 -2.46 7.91
C LEU A 168 9.01 -3.10 6.68
N ALA A 169 8.07 -2.41 6.04
CA ALA A 169 7.42 -2.86 4.82
C ALA A 169 8.41 -3.03 3.67
N LEU A 170 9.33 -2.07 3.48
CA LEU A 170 10.38 -2.13 2.46
C LEU A 170 11.40 -3.24 2.74
N ALA A 171 11.75 -3.47 4.00
CA ALA A 171 12.72 -4.50 4.39
C ALA A 171 12.25 -5.92 4.07
N ALA A 172 10.95 -6.13 3.88
CA ALA A 172 10.40 -7.39 3.38
C ALA A 172 10.65 -7.61 1.87
N GLU A 173 11.21 -6.65 1.16
CA GLU A 173 11.45 -6.64 -0.29
C GLU A 173 10.20 -7.09 -1.07
N PRO A 174 9.06 -6.38 -0.91
CA PRO A 174 7.81 -6.80 -1.51
C PRO A 174 7.73 -6.42 -2.98
N ALA A 175 6.97 -7.20 -3.78
CA ALA A 175 6.61 -6.81 -5.14
C ALA A 175 5.56 -5.68 -5.17
N LEU A 176 4.70 -5.66 -4.14
CA LEU A 176 3.65 -4.66 -3.97
C LEU A 176 3.63 -4.15 -2.53
N MET A 177 3.66 -2.84 -2.37
CA MET A 177 3.38 -2.16 -1.11
C MET A 177 1.96 -1.58 -1.16
N ILE A 178 1.13 -1.96 -0.21
CA ILE A 178 -0.21 -1.39 -0.01
C ILE A 178 -0.11 -0.41 1.16
N ALA A 179 -0.45 0.85 0.94
CA ALA A 179 -0.55 1.87 1.97
C ALA A 179 -2.03 2.19 2.21
N ASP A 180 -2.58 1.71 3.32
CA ASP A 180 -3.99 1.86 3.67
C ASP A 180 -4.17 3.12 4.53
N GLU A 181 -4.71 4.15 3.92
CA GLU A 181 -4.98 5.47 4.51
C GLU A 181 -3.78 6.06 5.29
N PRO A 182 -2.58 6.14 4.68
CA PRO A 182 -1.36 6.48 5.40
C PRO A 182 -1.31 7.93 5.89
N THR A 183 -2.25 8.78 5.48
CA THR A 183 -2.30 10.21 5.83
C THR A 183 -3.48 10.57 6.73
N THR A 184 -4.30 9.60 7.12
CA THR A 184 -5.42 9.83 8.03
C THR A 184 -4.93 10.29 9.40
N ALA A 185 -5.60 11.30 9.97
CA ALA A 185 -5.27 11.94 11.25
C ALA A 185 -3.92 12.69 11.28
N LEU A 186 -3.29 12.97 10.13
CA LEU A 186 -2.13 13.84 10.04
C LEU A 186 -2.53 15.28 9.71
N ASP A 187 -1.77 16.23 10.24
CA ASP A 187 -1.86 17.62 9.79
C ASP A 187 -1.36 17.78 8.35
N VAL A 188 -1.61 18.93 7.74
CA VAL A 188 -1.30 19.21 6.33
C VAL A 188 0.20 19.03 6.01
N VAL A 189 1.09 19.43 6.93
CA VAL A 189 2.54 19.35 6.73
C VAL A 189 2.99 17.89 6.78
N ALA A 190 2.61 17.18 7.84
CA ALA A 190 2.94 15.76 8.01
C ALA A 190 2.36 14.90 6.87
N ARG A 191 1.13 15.19 6.39
CA ARG A 191 0.52 14.56 5.22
C ARG A 191 1.41 14.74 3.99
N ALA A 192 1.80 15.97 3.67
CA ALA A 192 2.65 16.26 2.52
C ALA A 192 4.01 15.56 2.61
N GLU A 193 4.60 15.46 3.80
CA GLU A 193 5.86 14.73 4.03
C GLU A 193 5.72 13.23 3.75
N ILE A 194 4.66 12.59 4.25
CA ILE A 194 4.42 11.16 4.01
C ILE A 194 4.17 10.87 2.52
N LEU A 195 3.40 11.73 1.83
CA LEU A 195 3.16 11.57 0.39
C LEU A 195 4.44 11.73 -0.44
N ARG A 196 5.29 12.72 -0.10
CA ARG A 196 6.61 12.87 -0.73
C ARG A 196 7.50 11.66 -0.46
N LEU A 197 7.48 11.14 0.77
CA LEU A 197 8.24 9.95 1.14
C LEU A 197 7.78 8.73 0.34
N LEU A 198 6.49 8.45 0.26
CA LEU A 198 5.94 7.37 -0.55
C LEU A 198 6.34 7.50 -2.02
N THR A 199 6.28 8.73 -2.56
CA THR A 199 6.71 9.01 -3.93
C THR A 199 8.20 8.69 -4.11
N SER A 200 9.09 9.14 -3.22
CA SER A 200 10.53 8.90 -3.32
C SER A 200 10.88 7.41 -3.21
N LEU A 201 10.24 6.69 -2.29
CA LEU A 201 10.46 5.26 -2.08
C LEU A 201 10.02 4.38 -3.25
N THR A 202 9.10 4.88 -4.08
CA THR A 202 8.54 4.15 -5.23
C THR A 202 9.00 4.68 -6.59
N SER A 203 9.96 5.60 -6.61
CA SER A 203 10.49 6.18 -7.86
C SER A 203 11.75 5.48 -8.39
N LEU A 204 12.31 4.52 -7.65
CA LEU A 204 13.48 3.77 -8.09
C LEU A 204 13.06 2.63 -9.03
N PRO A 205 13.88 2.24 -10.02
CA PRO A 205 13.53 1.19 -11.00
C PRO A 205 13.17 -0.17 -10.37
N GLU A 206 13.79 -0.50 -9.23
CA GLU A 206 13.57 -1.75 -8.50
C GLU A 206 12.58 -1.59 -7.33
N ALA A 207 11.91 -0.44 -7.24
CA ALA A 207 10.96 -0.19 -6.18
C ALA A 207 9.71 -1.08 -6.34
N PRO A 208 9.05 -1.44 -5.23
CA PRO A 208 7.77 -2.13 -5.30
C PRO A 208 6.73 -1.26 -6.01
N ALA A 209 5.73 -1.90 -6.64
CA ALA A 209 4.52 -1.19 -6.99
C ALA A 209 3.85 -0.64 -5.72
N LEU A 210 3.19 0.52 -5.83
CA LEU A 210 2.41 1.10 -4.73
C LEU A 210 0.92 1.06 -5.06
N LEU A 211 0.13 0.50 -4.15
CA LEU A 211 -1.31 0.67 -4.09
C LEU A 211 -1.64 1.60 -2.92
N LEU A 212 -1.92 2.85 -3.21
CA LEU A 212 -2.33 3.85 -2.23
C LEU A 212 -3.85 3.79 -2.04
N ILE A 213 -4.30 3.50 -0.83
CA ILE A 213 -5.71 3.54 -0.50
C ILE A 213 -5.98 4.82 0.23
N THR A 214 -6.95 5.57 -0.26
CA THR A 214 -7.32 6.83 0.35
C THR A 214 -8.76 7.22 -0.03
N HIS A 215 -9.38 8.01 0.81
CA HIS A 215 -10.58 8.76 0.46
C HIS A 215 -10.23 10.22 0.08
N ASP A 216 -8.96 10.61 0.28
CA ASP A 216 -8.41 11.93 -0.03
C ASP A 216 -7.95 11.98 -1.50
N LEU A 217 -8.73 12.64 -2.37
CA LEU A 217 -8.40 12.78 -3.80
C LEU A 217 -7.11 13.56 -4.05
N PRO A 218 -6.78 14.65 -3.34
CA PRO A 218 -5.46 15.27 -3.39
C PRO A 218 -4.31 14.29 -3.14
N ALA A 219 -4.45 13.35 -2.19
CA ALA A 219 -3.44 12.32 -1.98
C ALA A 219 -3.35 11.34 -3.16
N ALA A 220 -4.47 11.03 -3.82
CA ALA A 220 -4.48 10.18 -5.02
C ALA A 220 -3.73 10.79 -6.20
N ALA A 221 -3.58 12.11 -6.26
CA ALA A 221 -2.89 12.81 -7.34
C ALA A 221 -1.38 12.54 -7.44
N ILE A 222 -0.76 11.94 -6.40
CA ILE A 222 0.64 11.48 -6.50
C ILE A 222 0.81 10.21 -7.33
N CYS A 223 -0.30 9.53 -7.67
CA CYS A 223 -0.31 8.28 -8.41
C CYS A 223 -0.46 8.53 -9.92
N GLU A 224 0.06 7.62 -10.73
CA GLU A 224 -0.13 7.63 -12.19
C GLU A 224 -1.55 7.22 -12.58
N ASN A 225 -2.12 6.27 -11.82
CA ASN A 225 -3.45 5.74 -12.09
C ASN A 225 -4.35 5.84 -10.87
N VAL A 226 -5.65 5.91 -11.12
CA VAL A 226 -6.67 5.83 -10.09
C VAL A 226 -7.72 4.78 -10.45
N VAL A 227 -8.20 4.09 -9.43
CA VAL A 227 -9.34 3.16 -9.51
C VAL A 227 -10.35 3.59 -8.46
N VAL A 228 -11.56 3.88 -8.89
CA VAL A 228 -12.66 4.30 -8.02
C VAL A 228 -13.53 3.11 -7.68
N LEU A 229 -13.67 2.84 -6.39
CA LEU A 229 -14.47 1.75 -5.86
C LEU A 229 -15.74 2.30 -5.20
N HIS A 230 -16.89 1.73 -5.56
CA HIS A 230 -18.18 2.05 -4.96
C HIS A 230 -19.04 0.80 -4.85
N GLY A 231 -19.65 0.57 -3.67
CA GLY A 231 -20.52 -0.60 -3.44
C GLY A 231 -19.85 -1.94 -3.74
N GLY A 232 -18.54 -2.07 -3.51
CA GLY A 232 -17.78 -3.29 -3.76
C GLY A 232 -17.36 -3.50 -5.22
N ALA A 233 -17.66 -2.58 -6.14
CA ALA A 233 -17.32 -2.68 -7.55
C ALA A 233 -16.46 -1.50 -8.02
N VAL A 234 -15.65 -1.72 -9.06
CA VAL A 234 -14.92 -0.66 -9.75
C VAL A 234 -15.90 0.08 -10.68
N ILE A 235 -16.09 1.37 -10.44
CA ILE A 235 -17.00 2.22 -11.21
C ILE A 235 -16.29 3.10 -12.24
N GLU A 236 -15.01 3.43 -11.97
CA GLU A 236 -14.21 4.24 -12.88
C GLU A 236 -12.72 3.92 -12.67
N ARG A 237 -11.90 4.06 -13.73
CA ARG A 237 -10.45 3.88 -13.67
C ARG A 237 -9.76 4.54 -14.85
N GLY A 238 -8.54 4.99 -14.62
CA GLY A 238 -7.71 5.59 -15.67
C GLY A 238 -6.50 6.32 -15.12
N PRO A 239 -5.82 7.11 -15.96
CA PRO A 239 -4.78 8.03 -15.50
C PRO A 239 -5.35 8.98 -14.45
N ALA A 240 -4.64 9.14 -13.32
CA ALA A 240 -5.14 9.95 -12.21
C ALA A 240 -5.44 11.39 -12.64
N ALA A 241 -4.56 11.99 -13.44
CA ALA A 241 -4.77 13.34 -13.96
C ALA A 241 -6.06 13.49 -14.79
N GLN A 242 -6.45 12.44 -15.54
CA GLN A 242 -7.66 12.46 -16.34
C GLN A 242 -8.91 12.26 -15.47
N VAL A 243 -8.94 11.20 -14.67
CA VAL A 243 -10.13 10.84 -13.85
C VAL A 243 -10.43 11.92 -12.80
N LEU A 244 -9.39 12.53 -12.21
CA LEU A 244 -9.58 13.58 -11.21
C LEU A 244 -9.98 14.93 -11.80
N ALA A 245 -9.55 15.24 -13.04
CA ALA A 245 -9.92 16.48 -13.72
C ALA A 245 -11.23 16.38 -14.51
N HIS A 246 -11.54 15.20 -15.04
CA HIS A 246 -12.70 14.95 -15.91
C HIS A 246 -13.39 13.63 -15.53
N PRO A 247 -13.95 13.53 -14.31
CA PRO A 247 -14.65 12.33 -13.86
C PRO A 247 -15.91 12.09 -14.71
N GLU A 248 -16.14 10.84 -15.10
CA GLU A 248 -17.29 10.47 -15.94
C GLU A 248 -18.43 9.86 -15.10
N HIS A 249 -18.11 9.10 -14.07
CA HIS A 249 -19.13 8.47 -13.25
C HIS A 249 -19.71 9.45 -12.21
N PRO A 250 -21.05 9.51 -12.02
CA PRO A 250 -21.70 10.48 -11.11
C PRO A 250 -21.14 10.47 -9.68
N VAL A 251 -20.78 9.29 -9.16
CA VAL A 251 -20.18 9.17 -7.83
C VAL A 251 -18.79 9.78 -7.79
N THR A 252 -17.98 9.59 -8.84
CA THR A 252 -16.64 10.20 -8.92
C THR A 252 -16.75 11.72 -9.03
N VAL A 253 -17.71 12.22 -9.82
CA VAL A 253 -18.00 13.65 -9.92
C VAL A 253 -18.32 14.23 -8.54
N ALA A 254 -19.26 13.63 -7.81
CA ALA A 254 -19.61 14.07 -6.46
C ALA A 254 -18.44 14.03 -5.47
N MET A 255 -17.56 13.03 -5.59
CA MET A 255 -16.34 12.95 -4.76
C MET A 255 -15.36 14.08 -5.09
N CYS A 256 -15.16 14.42 -6.37
CA CYS A 256 -14.29 15.50 -6.80
C CYS A 256 -14.83 16.87 -6.37
N GLU A 257 -16.15 17.08 -6.49
CA GLU A 257 -16.82 18.31 -6.04
C GLU A 257 -16.67 18.50 -4.52
N ALA A 258 -16.95 17.46 -3.72
CA ALA A 258 -16.76 17.51 -2.26
C ALA A 258 -15.32 17.82 -1.86
N ALA A 259 -14.34 17.21 -2.50
CA ALA A 259 -12.92 17.48 -2.24
C ALA A 259 -12.51 18.91 -2.59
N ALA A 260 -13.10 19.49 -3.65
CA ALA A 260 -12.86 20.88 -4.03
C ALA A 260 -13.44 21.87 -2.98
N GLU A 261 -14.63 21.59 -2.48
CA GLU A 261 -15.27 22.39 -1.43
C GLU A 261 -14.45 22.38 -0.13
N GLU A 262 -14.00 21.20 0.34
CA GLU A 262 -13.14 21.08 1.52
C GLU A 262 -11.84 21.88 1.39
N THR A 263 -11.27 21.92 0.19
CA THR A 263 -10.03 22.67 -0.09
C THR A 263 -10.27 24.18 -0.05
N ILE A 264 -11.41 24.66 -0.55
CA ILE A 264 -11.79 26.09 -0.53
C ILE A 264 -12.09 26.53 0.88
N ASP A 265 -12.86 25.76 1.64
CA ASP A 265 -13.19 26.06 3.04
C ASP A 265 -11.94 26.07 3.93
N GLY A 266 -11.02 25.12 3.71
CA GLY A 266 -9.72 25.10 4.38
C GLY A 266 -8.86 26.34 4.06
N ALA A 267 -8.86 26.81 2.82
CA ALA A 267 -8.14 28.01 2.39
C ALA A 267 -8.77 29.29 2.99
N LEU A 268 -10.10 29.38 3.04
CA LEU A 268 -10.81 30.51 3.67
C LEU A 268 -10.62 30.56 5.18
N ALA A 269 -10.65 29.39 5.86
CA ALA A 269 -10.38 29.32 7.29
C ALA A 269 -8.96 29.75 7.64
N ALA A 270 -7.96 29.34 6.84
CA ALA A 270 -6.56 29.75 7.00
C ALA A 270 -6.37 31.26 6.78
N ALA A 271 -7.05 31.85 5.81
CA ALA A 271 -7.02 33.28 5.54
C ALA A 271 -7.69 34.09 6.65
N GLY A 272 -8.80 33.61 7.22
CA GLY A 272 -9.49 34.26 8.34
C GLY A 272 -8.74 34.16 9.67
N ALA A 273 -7.88 33.15 9.87
CA ALA A 273 -7.05 33.02 11.06
C ALA A 273 -5.78 33.92 11.03
N ALA A 274 -5.42 34.45 9.86
CA ALA A 274 -4.26 35.34 9.64
C ALA A 274 -4.63 36.84 9.68
N ALA A 275 -5.91 37.19 9.80
CA ALA A 275 -6.44 38.55 9.93
C ALA A 275 -6.84 38.88 11.38
#